data_5932bf0eb77e4018203d3af72942247c
#
_entry.id   5932bf0eb77e4018203d3af72942247c
#
_cell.length_a   1.000
_cell.length_b   1.000
_cell.length_c   1.000
_cell.angle_alpha   90.00
_cell.angle_beta   90.00
_cell.angle_gamma   90.00
#
_symmetry.space_group_name_H-M   'P 1'
#
loop_
_entity.id
_entity.type
_entity.pdbx_description
1 polymer ?
#
loop_
_entity_poly.entity_id
_entity_poly.type
_entity_poly.pdbx_seq_one_letter_code
_entity_poly.pdbx_strand_id
1 'polypeptide(L)'
;MRNSQRSKNFSIGKVGLNINGDLSEKEIKERVNIAEKAGIRIVWIGEFEGFEDPFNVAELIGSCSNLYIGFGVLSAQKGWKRIVSGVEGLRERYGDRFIVGIGAGNCINPKEGYRKLKKCLDFLKDFDFPVVIGAGSPMTAKLSREADGVLFNSVKEEYIKWLLRYANTPFKAAYGPALILPSKNEEDLLIAAAIVFTGSRKLIEEFQLESVAEELLEVDIMSLVRKRREGGSIAECREAEVLFRHGDFLLSNFTISGSVESVKARINSLLQLCDHVVLADPFFRDIESVKSLKVVLV
;
A
#
# COMPACT_ATOMS: atom_id res chain seq x y z
N MET A 1 -9.13 17.40 -27.00
CA MET A 1 -9.31 18.42 -25.95
C MET A 1 -10.18 17.80 -24.86
N ARG A 2 -9.63 17.29 -23.77
CA ARG A 2 -10.40 16.77 -22.64
C ARG A 2 -10.86 17.92 -21.78
N ASN A 3 -12.16 17.93 -21.47
CA ASN A 3 -12.78 18.85 -20.53
C ASN A 3 -12.04 18.82 -19.19
N SER A 4 -11.65 19.99 -18.71
CA SER A 4 -10.98 20.29 -17.45
C SER A 4 -11.86 20.09 -16.20
N GLN A 5 -12.81 19.13 -16.19
CA GLN A 5 -13.83 18.96 -15.14
C GLN A 5 -13.89 17.55 -14.54
N ARG A 6 -12.82 16.76 -14.57
CA ARG A 6 -12.80 15.47 -13.87
C ARG A 6 -11.96 15.51 -12.59
N SER A 7 -12.24 16.42 -11.67
CA SER A 7 -11.96 16.11 -10.28
C SER A 7 -13.05 15.16 -9.79
N LYS A 8 -12.90 13.86 -10.00
CA LYS A 8 -13.74 12.88 -9.34
C LYS A 8 -13.46 13.00 -7.85
N ASN A 9 -14.35 13.66 -7.10
CA ASN A 9 -14.27 13.69 -5.64
C ASN A 9 -14.36 12.26 -5.14
N PHE A 10 -13.23 11.73 -4.67
CA PHE A 10 -13.17 10.42 -4.04
C PHE A 10 -13.85 10.47 -2.67
N SER A 11 -15.13 10.20 -2.61
CA SER A 11 -15.86 10.09 -1.33
C SER A 11 -15.60 8.73 -0.65
N ILE A 12 -14.32 8.33 -0.58
CA ILE A 12 -13.88 7.02 -0.07
C ILE A 12 -13.51 7.02 1.42
N GLY A 13 -13.69 8.16 2.10
CA GLY A 13 -13.28 8.32 3.50
C GLY A 13 -11.79 8.64 3.67
N LYS A 14 -11.41 8.96 4.89
CA LYS A 14 -10.03 9.36 5.24
C LYS A 14 -9.10 8.18 5.44
N VAL A 15 -9.63 7.01 5.77
CA VAL A 15 -8.86 5.79 6.07
C VAL A 15 -9.39 4.63 5.26
N GLY A 16 -8.50 3.81 4.75
CA GLY A 16 -8.75 2.54 4.08
C GLY A 16 -7.95 1.40 4.71
N LEU A 17 -8.38 0.18 4.45
CA LEU A 17 -7.68 -1.03 4.89
C LEU A 17 -7.10 -1.75 3.67
N ASN A 18 -5.84 -2.20 3.76
CA ASN A 18 -5.29 -3.11 2.77
C ASN A 18 -5.70 -4.56 3.09
N ILE A 19 -6.03 -5.32 2.04
CA ILE A 19 -6.31 -6.75 2.09
C ILE A 19 -5.36 -7.45 1.13
N ASN A 20 -4.57 -8.40 1.65
CA ASN A 20 -3.58 -9.12 0.85
C ASN A 20 -4.17 -10.34 0.16
N GLY A 21 -3.63 -10.67 -1.02
CA GLY A 21 -4.04 -11.82 -1.82
C GLY A 21 -3.43 -13.15 -1.39
N ASP A 22 -2.68 -13.22 -0.29
CA ASP A 22 -2.18 -14.48 0.27
C ASP A 22 -3.09 -15.10 1.34
N LEU A 23 -4.25 -14.47 1.57
CA LEU A 23 -5.28 -14.90 2.49
C LEU A 23 -6.27 -15.86 1.80
N SER A 24 -6.85 -16.78 2.56
CA SER A 24 -7.96 -17.59 2.08
C SER A 24 -9.22 -16.74 1.83
N GLU A 25 -10.15 -17.23 1.00
CA GLU A 25 -11.42 -16.56 0.76
C GLU A 25 -12.18 -16.21 2.05
N LYS A 26 -12.16 -17.13 3.04
CA LYS A 26 -12.79 -16.91 4.34
C LYS A 26 -12.16 -15.73 5.08
N GLU A 27 -10.83 -15.69 5.12
CA GLU A 27 -10.08 -14.62 5.81
C GLU A 27 -10.29 -13.26 5.11
N ILE A 28 -10.36 -13.23 3.77
CA ILE A 28 -10.69 -12.02 3.01
C ILE A 28 -12.10 -11.53 3.38
N LYS A 29 -13.11 -12.41 3.34
CA LYS A 29 -14.49 -12.06 3.68
C LYS A 29 -14.64 -11.57 5.13
N GLU A 30 -13.89 -12.14 6.08
CA GLU A 30 -13.87 -11.70 7.46
C GLU A 30 -13.29 -10.27 7.60
N ARG A 31 -12.20 -9.95 6.90
CA ARG A 31 -11.59 -8.61 6.90
C ARG A 31 -12.49 -7.57 6.24
N VAL A 32 -13.13 -7.92 5.14
CA VAL A 32 -14.13 -7.08 4.48
C VAL A 32 -15.28 -6.74 5.44
N ASN A 33 -15.85 -7.72 6.11
CA ASN A 33 -16.92 -7.51 7.10
C ASN A 33 -16.46 -6.64 8.29
N ILE A 34 -15.19 -6.77 8.72
CA ILE A 34 -14.61 -5.89 9.75
C ILE A 34 -14.52 -4.46 9.23
N ALA A 35 -14.04 -4.26 8.01
CA ALA A 35 -13.92 -2.97 7.37
C ALA A 35 -15.29 -2.27 7.27
N GLU A 36 -16.32 -2.95 6.77
CA GLU A 36 -17.68 -2.43 6.68
C GLU A 36 -18.25 -2.03 8.05
N LYS A 37 -18.11 -2.91 9.05
CA LYS A 37 -18.57 -2.65 10.43
C LYS A 37 -17.81 -1.53 11.13
N ALA A 38 -16.60 -1.24 10.68
CA ALA A 38 -15.80 -0.11 11.16
C ALA A 38 -16.09 1.20 10.41
N GLY A 39 -17.02 1.20 9.44
CA GLY A 39 -17.34 2.38 8.63
C GLY A 39 -16.28 2.72 7.57
N ILE A 40 -15.33 1.83 7.30
CA ILE A 40 -14.39 1.97 6.18
C ILE A 40 -15.19 1.90 4.88
N ARG A 41 -14.86 2.76 3.95
CA ARG A 41 -15.56 2.85 2.65
C ARG A 41 -14.78 2.25 1.49
N ILE A 42 -13.46 2.01 1.66
CA ILE A 42 -12.58 1.46 0.65
C ILE A 42 -11.61 0.44 1.25
N VAL A 43 -11.40 -0.64 0.53
CA VAL A 43 -10.29 -1.57 0.75
C VAL A 43 -9.31 -1.51 -0.41
N TRP A 44 -8.03 -1.72 -0.12
CA TRP A 44 -6.96 -1.67 -1.11
C TRP A 44 -6.34 -3.06 -1.28
N ILE A 45 -6.02 -3.42 -2.51
CA ILE A 45 -5.41 -4.71 -2.86
C ILE A 45 -4.06 -4.45 -3.50
N GLY A 46 -3.00 -5.00 -2.93
CA GLY A 46 -1.65 -4.94 -3.51
C GLY A 46 -1.40 -6.10 -4.48
N GLU A 47 -0.57 -5.86 -5.48
CA GLU A 47 0.00 -6.92 -6.32
C GLU A 47 1.39 -7.27 -5.79
N PHE A 48 1.56 -8.51 -5.33
CA PHE A 48 2.83 -9.01 -4.79
C PHE A 48 3.11 -10.40 -5.35
N GLU A 49 4.39 -10.76 -5.47
CA GLU A 49 4.80 -12.08 -5.95
C GLU A 49 4.36 -13.16 -4.95
N GLY A 50 3.75 -14.23 -5.47
CA GLY A 50 3.20 -15.31 -4.65
C GLY A 50 1.82 -15.04 -4.05
N PHE A 51 1.22 -13.86 -4.28
CA PHE A 51 -0.17 -13.58 -3.95
C PHE A 51 -1.11 -13.98 -5.09
N GLU A 52 -2.40 -14.21 -4.74
CA GLU A 52 -3.47 -14.37 -5.72
C GLU A 52 -3.55 -13.15 -6.64
N ASP A 53 -4.04 -13.36 -7.85
CA ASP A 53 -4.26 -12.28 -8.79
C ASP A 53 -5.19 -11.21 -8.19
N PRO A 54 -4.78 -9.94 -8.15
CA PRO A 54 -5.58 -8.88 -7.51
C PRO A 54 -6.97 -8.71 -8.12
N PHE A 55 -7.20 -9.13 -9.37
CA PHE A 55 -8.54 -9.12 -9.96
C PHE A 55 -9.43 -10.22 -9.38
N ASN A 56 -8.89 -11.41 -9.07
CA ASN A 56 -9.64 -12.47 -8.39
C ASN A 56 -10.01 -12.05 -6.96
N VAL A 57 -9.07 -11.43 -6.24
CA VAL A 57 -9.33 -10.87 -4.91
C VAL A 57 -10.41 -9.77 -4.97
N ALA A 58 -10.33 -8.89 -5.97
CA ALA A 58 -11.32 -7.83 -6.18
C ALA A 58 -12.71 -8.40 -6.52
N GLU A 59 -12.77 -9.47 -7.31
CA GLU A 59 -14.01 -10.17 -7.60
C GLU A 59 -14.64 -10.76 -6.35
N LEU A 60 -13.85 -11.43 -5.52
CA LEU A 60 -14.32 -11.99 -4.25
C LEU A 60 -14.89 -10.88 -3.34
N ILE A 61 -14.17 -9.77 -3.17
CA ILE A 61 -14.61 -8.63 -2.37
C ILE A 61 -15.87 -8.01 -3.00
N GLY A 62 -15.88 -7.85 -4.31
CA GLY A 62 -17.00 -7.33 -5.07
C GLY A 62 -18.29 -8.12 -4.88
N SER A 63 -18.17 -9.44 -4.78
CA SER A 63 -19.30 -10.34 -4.61
C SER A 63 -19.92 -10.33 -3.21
N CYS A 64 -19.18 -9.89 -2.18
CA CYS A 64 -19.62 -9.97 -0.78
C CYS A 64 -19.75 -8.61 -0.07
N SER A 65 -19.44 -7.49 -0.74
CA SER A 65 -19.52 -6.16 -0.13
C SER A 65 -19.90 -5.06 -1.12
N ASN A 66 -20.23 -3.87 -0.59
CA ASN A 66 -20.44 -2.64 -1.36
C ASN A 66 -19.28 -1.63 -1.20
N LEU A 67 -18.16 -2.05 -0.66
CA LEU A 67 -16.97 -1.20 -0.50
C LEU A 67 -16.41 -0.76 -1.86
N TYR A 68 -15.81 0.41 -1.91
CA TYR A 68 -14.89 0.74 -2.99
C TYR A 68 -13.68 -0.19 -2.92
N ILE A 69 -13.10 -0.47 -4.07
CA ILE A 69 -11.92 -1.35 -4.21
C ILE A 69 -10.82 -0.56 -4.93
N GLY A 70 -9.73 -0.32 -4.24
CA GLY A 70 -8.52 0.30 -4.79
C GLY A 70 -7.46 -0.75 -5.09
N PHE A 71 -6.81 -0.65 -6.23
CA PHE A 71 -5.59 -1.41 -6.50
C PHE A 71 -4.38 -0.57 -6.07
N GLY A 72 -3.62 -1.05 -5.14
CA GLY A 72 -2.53 -0.26 -4.56
C GLY A 72 -1.20 -1.01 -4.49
N VAL A 73 -0.52 -1.28 -5.61
CA VAL A 73 -0.77 -0.87 -6.99
C VAL A 73 -0.64 -2.07 -7.93
N LEU A 74 -1.18 -1.96 -9.15
CA LEU A 74 -0.95 -2.92 -10.22
C LEU A 74 0.37 -2.61 -10.96
N SER A 75 1.12 -3.63 -11.33
CA SER A 75 2.37 -3.48 -12.06
C SER A 75 2.15 -3.11 -13.53
N ALA A 76 2.68 -1.97 -13.96
CA ALA A 76 2.69 -1.58 -15.36
C ALA A 76 3.51 -2.55 -16.26
N GLN A 77 4.35 -3.42 -15.66
CA GLN A 77 5.09 -4.46 -16.38
C GLN A 77 4.16 -5.48 -17.04
N LYS A 78 3.00 -5.76 -16.44
CA LYS A 78 2.00 -6.70 -16.94
C LYS A 78 1.15 -6.13 -18.09
N GLY A 79 1.30 -4.85 -18.39
CA GLY A 79 0.69 -4.16 -19.53
C GLY A 79 -0.73 -3.63 -19.27
N TRP A 80 -1.04 -2.51 -19.92
CA TRP A 80 -2.32 -1.79 -19.75
C TRP A 80 -3.54 -2.60 -20.19
N LYS A 81 -3.41 -3.46 -21.21
CA LYS A 81 -4.53 -4.28 -21.71
C LYS A 81 -5.11 -5.20 -20.65
N ARG A 82 -4.24 -5.85 -19.85
CA ARG A 82 -4.66 -6.69 -18.72
C ARG A 82 -5.41 -5.87 -17.66
N ILE A 83 -4.89 -4.67 -17.37
CA ILE A 83 -5.50 -3.78 -16.38
C ILE A 83 -6.90 -3.36 -16.84
N VAL A 84 -7.03 -2.90 -18.08
CA VAL A 84 -8.31 -2.50 -18.65
C VAL A 84 -9.30 -3.67 -18.64
N SER A 85 -8.92 -4.81 -19.21
CA SER A 85 -9.81 -5.97 -19.27
C SER A 85 -10.28 -6.43 -17.90
N GLY A 86 -9.37 -6.46 -16.91
CA GLY A 86 -9.72 -6.83 -15.53
C GLY A 86 -10.66 -5.83 -14.87
N VAL A 87 -10.38 -4.54 -14.98
CA VAL A 87 -11.21 -3.49 -14.35
C VAL A 87 -12.57 -3.37 -15.00
N GLU A 88 -12.66 -3.37 -16.35
CA GLU A 88 -13.94 -3.29 -17.05
C GLU A 88 -14.81 -4.51 -16.75
N GLY A 89 -14.24 -5.73 -16.74
CA GLY A 89 -15.01 -6.91 -16.36
C GLY A 89 -15.52 -6.89 -14.90
N LEU A 90 -14.79 -6.26 -13.99
CA LEU A 90 -15.26 -6.04 -12.62
C LEU A 90 -16.35 -4.95 -12.57
N ARG A 91 -16.20 -3.86 -13.33
CA ARG A 91 -17.19 -2.78 -13.40
C ARG A 91 -18.54 -3.25 -13.98
N GLU A 92 -18.50 -4.09 -15.00
CA GLU A 92 -19.72 -4.69 -15.58
C GLU A 92 -20.51 -5.48 -14.53
N ARG A 93 -19.83 -6.18 -13.61
CA ARG A 93 -20.46 -7.02 -12.59
C ARG A 93 -20.83 -6.28 -11.31
N TYR A 94 -20.00 -5.32 -10.90
CA TYR A 94 -20.06 -4.72 -9.55
C TYR A 94 -20.22 -3.20 -9.56
N GLY A 95 -20.33 -2.55 -10.74
CA GLY A 95 -20.51 -1.10 -10.86
C GLY A 95 -19.22 -0.28 -10.71
N ASP A 96 -19.38 1.04 -10.72
CA ASP A 96 -18.28 2.04 -10.77
C ASP A 96 -17.68 2.33 -9.39
N ARG A 97 -17.05 1.34 -8.76
CA ARG A 97 -16.46 1.46 -7.42
C ARG A 97 -14.99 1.04 -7.35
N PHE A 98 -14.29 1.12 -8.49
CA PHE A 98 -12.88 0.72 -8.60
C PHE A 98 -11.96 1.92 -8.81
N ILE A 99 -10.84 1.94 -8.09
CA ILE A 99 -9.76 2.90 -8.24
C ILE A 99 -8.51 2.14 -8.69
N VAL A 100 -7.93 2.56 -9.80
CA VAL A 100 -6.81 1.84 -10.42
C VAL A 100 -5.49 2.50 -10.06
N GLY A 101 -4.81 1.96 -9.06
CA GLY A 101 -3.43 2.34 -8.78
C GLY A 101 -2.46 1.59 -9.69
N ILE A 102 -1.54 2.31 -10.30
CA ILE A 102 -0.49 1.73 -11.14
C ILE A 102 0.91 2.14 -10.66
N GLY A 103 1.83 1.20 -10.69
CA GLY A 103 3.24 1.40 -10.33
C GLY A 103 4.20 0.86 -11.38
N ALA A 104 5.47 1.22 -11.27
CA ALA A 104 6.50 0.73 -12.19
C ALA A 104 6.71 -0.80 -12.09
N GLY A 105 6.33 -1.41 -10.95
CA GLY A 105 6.62 -2.81 -10.64
C GLY A 105 8.10 -3.05 -10.38
N ASN A 106 8.46 -4.30 -10.09
CA ASN A 106 9.84 -4.73 -9.93
C ASN A 106 10.56 -4.69 -11.29
N CYS A 107 11.29 -3.62 -11.56
CA CYS A 107 12.04 -3.45 -12.80
C CYS A 107 13.51 -3.19 -12.48
N ILE A 108 14.40 -4.05 -12.97
CA ILE A 108 15.86 -3.92 -12.79
C ILE A 108 16.35 -2.57 -13.34
N ASN A 109 15.78 -2.11 -14.45
CA ASN A 109 16.10 -0.82 -15.04
C ASN A 109 15.03 0.23 -14.68
N PRO A 110 15.30 1.18 -13.78
CA PRO A 110 14.32 2.20 -13.38
C PRO A 110 13.81 3.07 -14.54
N LYS A 111 14.63 3.34 -15.55
CA LYS A 111 14.23 4.13 -16.73
C LYS A 111 13.20 3.37 -17.58
N GLU A 112 13.39 2.07 -17.72
CA GLU A 112 12.42 1.22 -18.43
C GLU A 112 11.13 1.11 -17.63
N GLY A 113 11.21 0.88 -16.32
CA GLY A 113 10.04 0.86 -15.42
C GLY A 113 9.22 2.14 -15.53
N TYR A 114 9.87 3.29 -15.50
CA TYR A 114 9.22 4.59 -15.69
C TYR A 114 8.56 4.71 -17.08
N ARG A 115 9.25 4.30 -18.15
CA ARG A 115 8.71 4.34 -19.51
C ARG A 115 7.44 3.48 -19.66
N LYS A 116 7.45 2.27 -19.09
CA LYS A 116 6.28 1.38 -19.08
C LYS A 116 5.13 1.96 -18.27
N LEU A 117 5.42 2.53 -17.09
CA LEU A 117 4.43 3.19 -16.26
C LEU A 117 3.78 4.37 -17.00
N LYS A 118 4.58 5.24 -17.61
CA LYS A 118 4.05 6.37 -18.39
C LYS A 118 3.19 5.90 -19.56
N LYS A 119 3.67 4.92 -20.33
CA LYS A 119 2.89 4.35 -21.43
C LYS A 119 1.56 3.75 -20.93
N CYS A 120 1.59 3.03 -19.80
CA CYS A 120 0.38 2.49 -19.19
C CYS A 120 -0.61 3.60 -18.82
N LEU A 121 -0.13 4.66 -18.15
CA LEU A 121 -0.96 5.81 -17.80
C LEU A 121 -1.57 6.47 -19.04
N ASP A 122 -0.79 6.66 -20.10
CA ASP A 122 -1.26 7.31 -21.32
C ASP A 122 -2.45 6.56 -21.96
N PHE A 123 -2.48 5.24 -21.88
CA PHE A 123 -3.62 4.44 -22.33
C PHE A 123 -4.78 4.46 -21.34
N LEU A 124 -4.51 4.35 -20.03
CA LEU A 124 -5.57 4.29 -19.01
C LEU A 124 -6.39 5.60 -18.91
N LYS A 125 -5.81 6.73 -19.30
CA LYS A 125 -6.52 8.01 -19.36
C LYS A 125 -7.76 8.01 -20.27
N ASP A 126 -7.87 7.04 -21.19
CA ASP A 126 -8.98 6.96 -22.13
C ASP A 126 -10.21 6.25 -21.53
N PHE A 127 -10.05 5.64 -20.38
CA PHE A 127 -11.13 4.90 -19.68
C PHE A 127 -11.77 5.73 -18.56
N ASP A 128 -13.01 5.37 -18.22
CA ASP A 128 -13.82 6.11 -17.25
C ASP A 128 -13.73 5.51 -15.84
N PHE A 129 -12.50 5.21 -15.39
CA PHE A 129 -12.23 4.89 -14.00
C PHE A 129 -11.10 5.78 -13.46
N PRO A 130 -11.07 6.06 -12.14
CA PRO A 130 -10.00 6.85 -11.55
C PRO A 130 -8.66 6.11 -11.59
N VAL A 131 -7.58 6.84 -11.93
CA VAL A 131 -6.22 6.31 -11.96
C VAL A 131 -5.34 7.05 -10.97
N VAL A 132 -4.65 6.31 -10.09
CA VAL A 132 -3.65 6.88 -9.16
C VAL A 132 -2.26 6.29 -9.44
N ILE A 133 -1.23 7.08 -9.24
CA ILE A 133 0.17 6.68 -9.45
C ILE A 133 0.79 6.25 -8.12
N GLY A 134 1.33 5.03 -8.06
CA GLY A 134 2.23 4.62 -6.99
C GLY A 134 3.57 5.37 -7.10
N ALA A 135 3.85 6.22 -6.12
CA ALA A 135 5.02 7.09 -6.16
C ALA A 135 6.01 6.78 -5.05
N GLY A 136 7.22 6.37 -5.45
CA GLY A 136 8.40 6.18 -4.60
C GLY A 136 9.60 6.99 -5.11
N SER A 137 9.40 8.02 -5.94
CA SER A 137 10.47 8.90 -6.43
C SER A 137 9.91 10.20 -7.00
N PRO A 138 10.72 11.28 -7.14
CA PRO A 138 10.30 12.51 -7.82
C PRO A 138 9.77 12.28 -9.23
N MET A 139 10.37 11.35 -9.98
CA MET A 139 9.94 11.05 -11.35
C MET A 139 8.53 10.46 -11.37
N THR A 140 8.25 9.48 -10.52
CA THR A 140 6.92 8.87 -10.44
C THR A 140 5.90 9.82 -9.82
N ALA A 141 6.29 10.64 -8.83
CA ALA A 141 5.45 11.67 -8.26
C ALA A 141 5.02 12.73 -9.32
N LYS A 142 5.90 13.10 -10.25
CA LYS A 142 5.55 13.99 -11.37
C LYS A 142 4.47 13.41 -12.28
N LEU A 143 4.43 12.10 -12.49
CA LEU A 143 3.40 11.47 -13.33
C LEU A 143 1.99 11.64 -12.76
N SER A 144 1.85 11.81 -11.45
CA SER A 144 0.54 12.02 -10.82
C SER A 144 -0.17 13.29 -11.31
N ARG A 145 0.56 14.24 -11.90
CA ARG A 145 -0.01 15.44 -12.54
C ARG A 145 -0.90 15.12 -13.75
N GLU A 146 -0.71 13.94 -14.30
CA GLU A 146 -1.46 13.45 -15.46
C GLU A 146 -2.50 12.39 -15.06
N ALA A 147 -2.62 12.07 -13.76
CA ALA A 147 -3.53 11.09 -13.16
C ALA A 147 -4.55 11.77 -12.22
N ASP A 148 -5.48 11.00 -11.70
CA ASP A 148 -6.48 11.48 -10.75
C ASP A 148 -5.91 11.54 -9.31
N GLY A 149 -4.77 10.87 -9.04
CA GLY A 149 -4.19 10.86 -7.71
C GLY A 149 -2.78 10.28 -7.64
N VAL A 150 -2.24 10.28 -6.41
CA VAL A 150 -0.98 9.66 -6.03
C VAL A 150 -1.15 8.80 -4.78
N LEU A 151 -0.50 7.63 -4.77
CA LEU A 151 -0.36 6.76 -3.62
C LEU A 151 1.12 6.67 -3.25
N PHE A 152 1.50 7.25 -2.11
CA PHE A 152 2.85 7.15 -1.55
C PHE A 152 2.99 5.82 -0.79
N ASN A 153 3.91 4.96 -1.22
CA ASN A 153 4.25 3.73 -0.48
C ASN A 153 5.20 4.08 0.68
N SER A 154 4.76 4.96 1.54
CA SER A 154 5.49 5.40 2.72
C SER A 154 4.58 6.11 3.70
N VAL A 155 4.95 6.04 4.97
CA VAL A 155 4.36 6.83 6.07
C VAL A 155 5.40 7.74 6.74
N LYS A 156 6.62 7.81 6.20
CA LYS A 156 7.63 8.78 6.64
C LYS A 156 7.28 10.17 6.13
N GLU A 157 6.84 11.03 7.04
CA GLU A 157 6.27 12.35 6.69
C GLU A 157 7.25 13.24 5.92
N GLU A 158 8.53 13.25 6.30
CA GLU A 158 9.54 14.04 5.61
C GLU A 158 9.69 13.59 4.15
N TYR A 159 9.60 12.29 3.91
CA TYR A 159 9.65 11.73 2.56
C TYR A 159 8.41 12.08 1.75
N ILE A 160 7.22 11.99 2.35
CA ILE A 160 5.97 12.42 1.71
C ILE A 160 6.05 13.92 1.39
N LYS A 161 6.47 14.77 2.34
CA LYS A 161 6.66 16.23 2.13
C LYS A 161 7.63 16.50 0.98
N TRP A 162 8.70 15.72 0.87
CA TRP A 162 9.66 15.84 -0.23
C TRP A 162 9.03 15.47 -1.58
N LEU A 163 8.30 14.37 -1.66
CA LEU A 163 7.61 13.94 -2.88
C LEU A 163 6.47 14.87 -3.29
N LEU A 164 5.77 15.47 -2.33
CA LEU A 164 4.69 16.44 -2.59
C LEU A 164 5.16 17.68 -3.35
N ARG A 165 6.44 18.02 -3.30
CA ARG A 165 7.01 19.11 -4.13
C ARG A 165 6.92 18.81 -5.64
N TYR A 166 6.81 17.54 -5.99
CA TYR A 166 6.75 17.07 -7.38
C TYR A 166 5.34 16.63 -7.79
N ALA A 167 4.56 16.12 -6.85
CA ALA A 167 3.17 15.74 -7.08
C ALA A 167 2.26 16.97 -7.13
N ASN A 168 1.39 17.04 -8.15
CA ASN A 168 0.33 18.05 -8.21
C ASN A 168 -0.93 17.38 -8.75
N THR A 169 -1.72 16.84 -7.83
CA THR A 169 -2.90 16.02 -8.13
C THR A 169 -3.94 16.24 -7.03
N PRO A 170 -5.25 16.14 -7.35
CA PRO A 170 -6.32 16.39 -6.38
C PRO A 170 -6.41 15.36 -5.25
N PHE A 171 -6.02 14.11 -5.50
CA PHE A 171 -6.08 13.06 -4.48
C PHE A 171 -4.68 12.56 -4.11
N LYS A 172 -4.42 12.47 -2.81
CA LYS A 172 -3.16 12.01 -2.24
C LYS A 172 -3.41 10.99 -1.15
N ALA A 173 -2.78 9.84 -1.24
CA ALA A 173 -2.88 8.79 -0.23
C ALA A 173 -1.49 8.36 0.27
N ALA A 174 -1.38 8.07 1.57
CA ALA A 174 -0.24 7.42 2.17
C ALA A 174 -0.56 5.95 2.47
N TYR A 175 0.41 5.07 2.33
CA TYR A 175 0.26 3.63 2.55
C TYR A 175 1.38 3.12 3.44
N GLY A 176 1.02 2.38 4.48
CA GLY A 176 2.03 1.74 5.33
C GLY A 176 1.49 0.70 6.30
N PRO A 177 2.39 -0.18 6.76
CA PRO A 177 2.09 -1.19 7.77
C PRO A 177 1.50 -0.57 9.03
N ALA A 178 0.42 -1.15 9.56
CA ALA A 178 -0.27 -0.62 10.72
C ALA A 178 -0.57 -1.71 11.76
N LEU A 179 -0.26 -1.43 13.04
CA LEU A 179 -0.53 -2.35 14.13
C LEU A 179 -0.61 -1.61 15.46
N ILE A 180 -1.60 -1.97 16.30
CA ILE A 180 -1.65 -1.51 17.68
C ILE A 180 -0.74 -2.42 18.53
N LEU A 181 0.13 -1.80 19.32
CA LEU A 181 1.09 -2.49 20.17
C LEU A 181 0.69 -2.36 21.66
N PRO A 182 1.05 -3.35 22.51
CA PRO A 182 1.79 -4.57 22.17
C PRO A 182 0.96 -5.59 21.39
N SER A 183 1.61 -6.36 20.51
CA SER A 183 0.97 -7.42 19.73
C SER A 183 1.93 -8.59 19.49
N LYS A 184 1.37 -9.80 19.39
CA LYS A 184 2.14 -10.99 18.97
C LYS A 184 2.65 -10.93 17.52
N ASN A 185 2.14 -9.96 16.73
CA ASN A 185 2.51 -9.74 15.32
C ASN A 185 3.53 -8.60 15.15
N GLU A 186 4.20 -8.18 16.23
CA GLU A 186 5.23 -7.14 16.17
C GLU A 186 6.41 -7.53 15.27
N GLU A 187 6.80 -8.82 15.28
CA GLU A 187 7.84 -9.34 14.38
C GLU A 187 7.44 -9.21 12.89
N ASP A 188 6.16 -9.47 12.57
CA ASP A 188 5.63 -9.32 11.21
C ASP A 188 5.63 -7.86 10.78
N LEU A 189 5.29 -6.96 11.70
CA LEU A 189 5.36 -5.52 11.48
C LEU A 189 6.79 -5.04 11.20
N LEU A 190 7.76 -5.55 11.97
CA LEU A 190 9.17 -5.23 11.80
C LEU A 190 9.70 -5.68 10.44
N ILE A 191 9.35 -6.90 10.02
CA ILE A 191 9.65 -7.43 8.68
C ILE A 191 9.05 -6.51 7.61
N ALA A 192 7.78 -6.14 7.75
CA ALA A 192 7.11 -5.27 6.80
C ALA A 192 7.75 -3.88 6.70
N ALA A 193 8.16 -3.30 7.83
CA ALA A 193 8.89 -2.03 7.87
C ALA A 193 10.23 -2.12 7.13
N ALA A 194 10.96 -3.23 7.31
CA ALA A 194 12.21 -3.47 6.60
C ALA A 194 12.01 -3.60 5.08
N ILE A 195 10.95 -4.29 4.63
CA ILE A 195 10.60 -4.40 3.21
C ILE A 195 10.28 -3.01 2.62
N VAL A 196 9.50 -2.19 3.32
CA VAL A 196 9.18 -0.83 2.86
C VAL A 196 10.44 0.03 2.78
N PHE A 197 11.32 -0.06 3.77
CA PHE A 197 12.56 0.69 3.81
C PHE A 197 13.52 0.27 2.69
N THR A 198 13.87 -1.01 2.59
CA THR A 198 14.83 -1.53 1.61
C THR A 198 14.34 -1.38 0.17
N GLY A 199 13.02 -1.44 -0.06
CA GLY A 199 12.40 -1.15 -1.35
C GLY A 199 12.39 0.33 -1.75
N SER A 200 12.79 1.25 -0.84
CA SER A 200 12.67 2.70 -1.03
C SER A 200 14.01 3.36 -1.34
N ARG A 201 14.70 2.92 -2.41
CA ARG A 201 16.02 3.40 -2.78
C ARG A 201 16.17 4.92 -2.76
N LYS A 202 15.20 5.67 -3.30
CA LYS A 202 15.26 7.13 -3.35
C LYS A 202 15.10 7.77 -1.97
N LEU A 203 14.42 7.14 -1.04
CA LEU A 203 14.37 7.55 0.35
C LEU A 203 15.75 7.36 1.01
N ILE A 204 16.37 6.21 0.79
CA ILE A 204 17.69 5.88 1.33
C ILE A 204 18.72 6.92 0.87
N GLU A 205 18.79 7.20 -0.43
CA GLU A 205 19.69 8.20 -1.03
C GLU A 205 19.43 9.62 -0.50
N GLU A 206 18.17 10.08 -0.45
CA GLU A 206 17.82 11.46 -0.06
C GLU A 206 18.08 11.73 1.44
N PHE A 207 17.91 10.71 2.28
CA PHE A 207 18.06 10.84 3.74
C PHE A 207 19.38 10.26 4.27
N GLN A 208 20.33 9.91 3.40
CA GLN A 208 21.66 9.40 3.74
C GLN A 208 21.60 8.19 4.69
N LEU A 209 20.79 7.21 4.34
CA LEU A 209 20.52 6.01 5.15
C LEU A 209 21.21 4.76 4.60
N GLU A 210 22.23 4.92 3.77
CA GLU A 210 22.93 3.84 3.07
C GLU A 210 23.50 2.80 4.03
N SER A 211 24.10 3.23 5.14
CA SER A 211 24.69 2.31 6.13
C SER A 211 23.67 1.37 6.77
N VAL A 212 22.48 1.88 7.09
CA VAL A 212 21.37 1.05 7.62
C VAL A 212 20.82 0.13 6.52
N ALA A 213 20.74 0.64 5.29
CA ALA A 213 20.23 -0.12 4.16
C ALA A 213 21.17 -1.27 3.78
N GLU A 214 22.48 -1.07 3.81
CA GLU A 214 23.48 -2.11 3.54
C GLU A 214 23.34 -3.29 4.51
N GLU A 215 23.21 -3.02 5.82
CA GLU A 215 23.00 -4.07 6.81
C GLU A 215 21.68 -4.84 6.57
N LEU A 216 20.59 -4.14 6.25
CA LEU A 216 19.27 -4.76 6.06
C LEU A 216 19.13 -5.48 4.71
N LEU A 217 19.87 -5.08 3.67
CA LEU A 217 19.87 -5.74 2.37
C LEU A 217 20.58 -7.10 2.38
N GLU A 218 21.43 -7.36 3.37
CA GLU A 218 22.06 -8.68 3.58
C GLU A 218 21.13 -9.70 4.23
N VAL A 219 19.99 -9.25 4.78
CA VAL A 219 19.00 -10.11 5.43
C VAL A 219 18.12 -10.79 4.38
N ASP A 220 18.02 -12.12 4.40
CA ASP A 220 17.00 -12.85 3.64
C ASP A 220 15.61 -12.65 4.29
N ILE A 221 15.04 -11.46 4.04
CA ILE A 221 13.73 -11.08 4.59
C ILE A 221 12.64 -12.09 4.20
N MET A 222 12.71 -12.68 3.01
CA MET A 222 11.70 -13.65 2.57
C MET A 222 11.81 -14.98 3.33
N SER A 223 12.98 -15.35 3.82
CA SER A 223 13.13 -16.47 4.74
C SER A 223 12.44 -16.21 6.08
N LEU A 224 12.58 -15.00 6.61
CA LEU A 224 11.88 -14.59 7.84
C LEU A 224 10.36 -14.58 7.66
N VAL A 225 9.85 -14.09 6.52
CA VAL A 225 8.43 -14.16 6.17
C VAL A 225 7.94 -15.63 6.18
N ARG A 226 8.67 -16.53 5.53
CA ARG A 226 8.30 -17.96 5.50
C ARG A 226 8.22 -18.54 6.90
N LYS A 227 9.25 -18.31 7.74
CA LYS A 227 9.29 -18.78 9.13
C LYS A 227 8.09 -18.29 9.94
N ARG A 228 7.74 -17.00 9.79
CA ARG A 228 6.55 -16.43 10.47
C ARG A 228 5.25 -17.11 10.00
N ARG A 229 5.12 -17.37 8.71
CA ARG A 229 3.96 -18.08 8.15
C ARG A 229 3.81 -19.50 8.63
N GLU A 230 4.91 -20.16 8.97
CA GLU A 230 4.94 -21.49 9.61
C GLU A 230 4.66 -21.44 11.12
N GLY A 231 4.42 -20.25 11.67
CA GLY A 231 4.12 -20.05 13.09
C GLY A 231 5.36 -19.91 13.99
N GLY A 232 6.56 -19.84 13.38
CA GLY A 232 7.81 -19.66 14.12
C GLY A 232 8.07 -18.21 14.53
N SER A 233 8.82 -17.99 15.61
CA SER A 233 9.37 -16.67 15.96
C SER A 233 10.69 -16.45 15.22
N ILE A 234 10.97 -15.19 14.84
CA ILE A 234 12.26 -14.81 14.25
C ILE A 234 13.28 -14.38 15.29
N ALA A 235 12.90 -14.28 16.57
CA ALA A 235 13.79 -13.86 17.64
C ALA A 235 15.04 -14.75 17.81
N GLU A 236 14.95 -16.02 17.39
CA GLU A 236 16.06 -16.97 17.42
C GLU A 236 16.85 -17.04 16.11
N CYS A 237 16.48 -16.25 15.10
CA CYS A 237 17.16 -16.21 13.82
C CYS A 237 18.32 -15.20 13.90
N ARG A 238 19.52 -15.64 13.60
CA ARG A 238 20.69 -14.74 13.54
C ARG A 238 20.51 -13.60 12.55
N GLU A 239 19.85 -13.88 11.42
CA GLU A 239 19.55 -12.90 10.40
C GLU A 239 18.60 -11.80 10.89
N ALA A 240 17.77 -12.09 11.88
CA ALA A 240 16.83 -11.12 12.44
C ALA A 240 17.49 -10.17 13.47
N GLU A 241 18.70 -10.45 13.95
CA GLU A 241 19.42 -9.57 14.89
C GLU A 241 19.55 -8.15 14.32
N VAL A 242 19.78 -8.03 13.02
CA VAL A 242 19.88 -6.74 12.32
C VAL A 242 18.55 -6.01 12.35
N LEU A 243 17.42 -6.72 12.12
CA LEU A 243 16.08 -6.14 12.20
C LEU A 243 15.80 -5.59 13.59
N PHE A 244 16.10 -6.37 14.63
CA PHE A 244 15.88 -5.94 16.02
C PHE A 244 16.77 -4.76 16.41
N ARG A 245 18.05 -4.74 15.95
CA ARG A 245 18.96 -3.62 16.18
C ARG A 245 18.41 -2.30 15.63
N HIS A 246 17.77 -2.35 14.46
CA HIS A 246 17.16 -1.19 13.81
C HIS A 246 15.66 -1.07 14.09
N GLY A 247 15.12 -1.84 15.05
CA GLY A 247 13.68 -1.95 15.31
C GLY A 247 13.01 -0.60 15.55
N ASP A 248 13.50 0.18 16.49
CA ASP A 248 12.94 1.50 16.83
C ASP A 248 12.95 2.44 15.60
N PHE A 249 14.03 2.45 14.83
CA PHE A 249 14.14 3.23 13.61
C PHE A 249 13.12 2.79 12.56
N LEU A 250 13.00 1.49 12.32
CA LEU A 250 12.09 0.92 11.35
C LEU A 250 10.62 1.19 11.73
N LEU A 251 10.24 0.88 12.96
CA LEU A 251 8.86 1.04 13.43
C LEU A 251 8.43 2.50 13.46
N SER A 252 9.27 3.41 13.96
CA SER A 252 8.93 4.83 14.07
C SER A 252 8.83 5.54 12.72
N ASN A 253 9.62 5.12 11.72
CA ASN A 253 9.67 5.80 10.43
C ASN A 253 8.79 5.16 9.35
N PHE A 254 8.57 3.83 9.39
CA PHE A 254 7.98 3.09 8.28
C PHE A 254 6.67 2.39 8.63
N THR A 255 6.13 2.62 9.85
CA THR A 255 4.85 2.02 10.26
C THR A 255 3.91 3.06 10.88
N ILE A 256 2.64 2.65 11.00
CA ILE A 256 1.60 3.33 11.77
C ILE A 256 1.33 2.44 12.99
N SER A 257 2.19 2.52 14.01
CA SER A 257 2.14 1.57 15.13
C SER A 257 2.37 2.22 16.48
N GLY A 258 2.06 1.47 17.54
CA GLY A 258 2.19 1.88 18.93
C GLY A 258 0.86 1.77 19.68
N SER A 259 0.70 2.54 20.76
CA SER A 259 -0.59 2.62 21.47
C SER A 259 -1.70 3.14 20.56
N VAL A 260 -2.95 2.97 20.97
CA VAL A 260 -4.13 3.51 20.26
C VAL A 260 -3.96 5.01 19.98
N GLU A 261 -3.50 5.76 20.98
CA GLU A 261 -3.27 7.20 20.89
C GLU A 261 -2.16 7.53 19.88
N SER A 262 -1.07 6.76 19.90
CA SER A 262 0.05 6.93 18.98
C SER A 262 -0.38 6.67 17.53
N VAL A 263 -1.15 5.61 17.30
CA VAL A 263 -1.68 5.27 15.97
C VAL A 263 -2.65 6.35 15.48
N LYS A 264 -3.57 6.83 16.34
CA LYS A 264 -4.48 7.97 16.03
C LYS A 264 -3.69 9.24 15.69
N ALA A 265 -2.70 9.57 16.49
CA ALA A 265 -1.86 10.76 16.25
C ALA A 265 -1.11 10.64 14.91
N ARG A 266 -0.57 9.47 14.60
CA ARG A 266 0.14 9.20 13.34
C ARG A 266 -0.79 9.32 12.12
N ILE A 267 -1.99 8.74 12.19
CA ILE A 267 -3.00 8.87 11.13
C ILE A 267 -3.36 10.36 10.93
N ASN A 268 -3.62 11.08 12.01
CA ASN A 268 -3.98 12.51 11.93
C ASN A 268 -2.84 13.35 11.33
N SER A 269 -1.59 13.07 11.69
CA SER A 269 -0.43 13.76 11.11
C SER A 269 -0.31 13.50 9.59
N LEU A 270 -0.48 12.26 9.17
CA LEU A 270 -0.48 11.91 7.74
C LEU A 270 -1.64 12.57 6.98
N LEU A 271 -2.81 12.71 7.61
CA LEU A 271 -3.98 13.39 7.03
C LEU A 271 -3.81 14.92 6.91
N GLN A 272 -2.79 15.52 7.51
CA GLN A 272 -2.40 16.91 7.21
C GLN A 272 -1.64 17.03 5.88
N LEU A 273 -1.09 15.92 5.39
CA LEU A 273 -0.30 15.87 4.15
C LEU A 273 -1.06 15.22 2.99
N CYS A 274 -1.96 14.29 3.32
CA CYS A 274 -2.69 13.44 2.37
C CYS A 274 -4.19 13.49 2.66
N ASP A 275 -4.99 13.17 1.65
CA ASP A 275 -6.45 13.10 1.78
C ASP A 275 -6.92 11.76 2.36
N HIS A 276 -6.03 10.73 2.29
CA HIS A 276 -6.35 9.36 2.64
C HIS A 276 -5.12 8.62 3.20
N VAL A 277 -5.36 7.73 4.16
CA VAL A 277 -4.33 6.85 4.74
C VAL A 277 -4.77 5.41 4.62
N VAL A 278 -3.93 4.57 4.03
CA VAL A 278 -4.16 3.12 3.91
C VAL A 278 -3.42 2.40 5.02
N LEU A 279 -4.17 1.74 5.89
CA LEU A 279 -3.61 0.88 6.93
C LEU A 279 -3.34 -0.49 6.32
N ALA A 280 -2.07 -0.82 6.15
CA ALA A 280 -1.69 -2.09 5.59
C ALA A 280 -1.64 -3.17 6.67
N ASP A 281 -2.18 -4.33 6.33
CA ASP A 281 -2.07 -5.60 7.06
C ASP A 281 -1.04 -6.49 6.32
N PRO A 282 0.25 -6.19 6.44
CA PRO A 282 1.26 -6.91 5.68
C PRO A 282 1.59 -8.22 6.37
N PHE A 283 1.17 -9.33 5.83
CA PHE A 283 1.47 -10.67 6.32
C PHE A 283 0.75 -11.13 7.61
N PHE A 284 -0.06 -10.30 8.23
CA PHE A 284 -0.81 -10.71 9.42
C PHE A 284 -1.89 -11.72 9.04
N ARG A 285 -1.77 -12.94 9.57
CA ARG A 285 -2.84 -13.94 9.47
C ARG A 285 -3.81 -13.86 10.62
N ASP A 286 -3.52 -13.04 11.62
CA ASP A 286 -4.32 -12.87 12.81
C ASP A 286 -5.40 -11.80 12.63
N ILE A 287 -6.63 -12.27 12.61
CA ILE A 287 -7.80 -11.38 12.47
C ILE A 287 -7.95 -10.40 13.64
N GLU A 288 -7.42 -10.72 14.83
CA GLU A 288 -7.52 -9.82 15.99
C GLU A 288 -6.71 -8.56 15.81
N SER A 289 -5.58 -8.63 15.11
CA SER A 289 -4.80 -7.45 14.74
C SER A 289 -5.59 -6.49 13.86
N VAL A 290 -6.38 -7.00 12.91
CA VAL A 290 -7.25 -6.19 12.07
C VAL A 290 -8.43 -5.63 12.88
N LYS A 291 -9.01 -6.45 13.78
CA LYS A 291 -10.10 -6.00 14.66
C LYS A 291 -9.66 -4.87 15.59
N SER A 292 -8.42 -4.92 16.09
CA SER A 292 -7.88 -3.89 16.98
C SER A 292 -7.83 -2.51 16.32
N LEU A 293 -7.62 -2.44 15.00
CA LEU A 293 -7.62 -1.19 14.26
C LEU A 293 -8.96 -0.45 14.25
N LYS A 294 -10.08 -1.12 14.59
CA LYS A 294 -11.38 -0.44 14.70
C LYS A 294 -11.37 0.74 15.66
N VAL A 295 -10.65 0.64 16.78
CA VAL A 295 -10.63 1.69 17.81
C VAL A 295 -9.95 2.97 17.35
N VAL A 296 -9.20 2.93 16.23
CA VAL A 296 -8.56 4.11 15.64
C VAL A 296 -9.37 4.70 14.49
N LEU A 297 -10.45 4.04 14.09
CA LEU A 297 -11.28 4.43 12.95
C LEU A 297 -12.56 5.19 13.40
N VAL A 298 -12.80 5.26 14.70
CA VAL A 298 -13.96 5.91 15.33
C VAL A 298 -13.60 7.32 15.78
#